data_e4695a3828ed2795085a8e2d3f7b5346
#
_entry.id   e4695a3828ed2795085a8e2d3f7b5346
#
_cell.length_a   1.000
_cell.length_b   1.000
_cell.length_c   1.000
_cell.angle_alpha   90.00
_cell.angle_beta   90.00
_cell.angle_gamma   90.00
#
_symmetry.space_group_name_H-M   'P 1'
#
loop_
_entity.id
_entity.type
_entity.pdbx_description
1 polymer ?
#
loop_
_entity_poly.entity_id
_entity_poly.type
_entity_poly.pdbx_seq_one_letter_code
_entity_poly.pdbx_strand_id
1 'polypeptide(L)'
;NSDAEPDFKEAGLELKCTPLKELKKDKSMAAKERVVLNIINYIEEAKETFETSSFWKKNKLLLLMFYLHVANVNPVDLVFKLIRKWKFPKDDLKIIKDDWNIIHSKILHGQAQELSEGDTFYLAACMKGSKAKEDMRDQPGTNERAQQRAYSLKTGYMNKIILDSFLDEEINHQLNITPKRLEKLQKKFASDKIVKSLRCYKPKETFEQLVIRRVESFYGKTVEKIGKKRKVKLNVKAKDLAYNVCRAIFNIKTRKIQ
;
A
#
# COMPACT_ATOMS: atom_id res chain seq x y z
N ASN A 1 -9.59 -6.47 3.97
CA ASN A 1 -9.32 -7.66 4.75
C ASN A 1 -9.06 -7.29 6.20
N SER A 2 -9.83 -7.83 7.15
CA SER A 2 -9.69 -7.61 8.59
C SER A 2 -8.62 -8.49 9.23
N ASP A 3 -8.06 -9.46 8.48
CA ASP A 3 -7.07 -10.38 9.00
C ASP A 3 -5.75 -9.68 9.34
N ALA A 4 -5.07 -10.12 10.38
CA ALA A 4 -3.76 -9.62 10.79
C ALA A 4 -2.63 -9.99 9.80
N GLU A 5 -2.93 -10.81 8.78
CA GLU A 5 -1.96 -11.26 7.79
C GLU A 5 -1.97 -10.38 6.52
N PRO A 6 -0.81 -10.23 5.85
CA PRO A 6 -0.73 -9.48 4.59
C PRO A 6 -1.50 -10.16 3.45
N ASP A 7 -1.84 -9.38 2.42
CA ASP A 7 -2.60 -9.85 1.25
C ASP A 7 -1.92 -11.01 0.51
N PHE A 8 -0.61 -11.01 0.45
CA PHE A 8 0.23 -12.10 -0.10
C PHE A 8 1.03 -12.75 1.03
N LYS A 9 0.40 -13.67 1.75
CA LYS A 9 0.95 -14.30 2.96
C LYS A 9 2.32 -14.93 2.73
N GLU A 10 2.49 -15.69 1.64
CA GLU A 10 3.74 -16.38 1.29
C GLU A 10 4.89 -15.42 0.99
N ALA A 11 4.57 -14.22 0.49
CA ALA A 11 5.55 -13.15 0.25
C ALA A 11 5.71 -12.21 1.44
N GLY A 12 4.86 -12.31 2.45
CA GLY A 12 4.79 -11.36 3.55
C GLY A 12 4.49 -9.91 3.09
N LEU A 13 3.73 -9.75 2.00
CA LEU A 13 3.57 -8.50 1.26
C LEU A 13 2.13 -8.01 1.31
N GLU A 14 1.93 -6.81 1.83
CA GLU A 14 0.63 -6.13 1.86
C GLU A 14 0.48 -5.19 0.66
N LEU A 15 -0.65 -5.26 -0.05
CA LEU A 15 -0.96 -4.41 -1.19
C LEU A 15 -1.74 -3.16 -0.76
N LYS A 16 -1.24 -1.98 -1.13
CA LYS A 16 -1.96 -0.71 -0.94
C LYS A 16 -2.02 0.09 -2.23
N CYS A 17 -3.22 0.54 -2.59
CA CYS A 17 -3.45 1.46 -3.69
C CYS A 17 -3.78 2.85 -3.15
N THR A 18 -3.14 3.89 -3.68
CA THR A 18 -3.30 5.26 -3.16
C THR A 18 -3.22 6.30 -4.29
N PRO A 19 -3.97 7.43 -4.18
CA PRO A 19 -3.96 8.47 -5.20
C PRO A 19 -2.76 9.40 -5.06
N LEU A 20 -2.21 9.78 -6.22
CA LEU A 20 -1.33 10.93 -6.40
C LEU A 20 -2.15 12.16 -6.84
N LYS A 21 -1.62 13.32 -6.57
CA LYS A 21 -2.02 14.61 -7.16
C LYS A 21 -0.82 15.29 -7.80
N GLU A 22 -1.06 16.00 -8.88
CA GLU A 22 -0.08 16.93 -9.46
C GLU A 22 -0.13 18.26 -8.71
N LEU A 23 1.02 18.78 -8.30
CA LEU A 23 1.13 20.08 -7.66
C LEU A 23 1.07 21.19 -8.72
N LYS A 24 0.28 22.26 -8.45
CA LYS A 24 0.08 23.36 -9.40
C LYS A 24 1.36 24.13 -9.70
N LYS A 25 2.26 24.26 -8.70
CA LYS A 25 3.45 25.11 -8.75
C LYS A 25 4.51 24.59 -9.73
N ASP A 26 4.83 23.32 -9.67
CA ASP A 26 5.99 22.72 -10.35
C ASP A 26 5.66 21.43 -11.08
N LYS A 27 4.38 21.08 -11.14
CA LYS A 27 3.90 19.85 -11.78
C LYS A 27 4.43 18.55 -11.19
N SER A 28 5.10 18.63 -10.04
CA SER A 28 5.58 17.43 -9.33
C SER A 28 4.43 16.60 -8.77
N MET A 29 4.68 15.31 -8.56
CA MET A 29 3.72 14.39 -8.00
C MET A 29 3.81 14.36 -6.47
N ALA A 30 2.66 14.40 -5.81
CA ALA A 30 2.59 14.30 -4.36
C ALA A 30 1.46 13.34 -3.95
N ALA A 31 1.54 12.78 -2.75
CA ALA A 31 0.44 12.01 -2.18
C ALA A 31 -0.79 12.90 -2.01
N LYS A 32 -1.94 12.45 -2.48
CA LYS A 32 -3.20 13.18 -2.29
C LYS A 32 -3.73 13.01 -0.87
N GLU A 33 -3.52 11.85 -0.27
CA GLU A 33 -4.01 11.49 1.06
C GLU A 33 -3.04 10.56 1.79
N ARG A 34 -3.31 10.31 3.08
CA ARG A 34 -2.64 9.25 3.85
C ARG A 34 -2.95 7.87 3.29
N VAL A 35 -2.12 6.89 3.60
CA VAL A 35 -2.42 5.48 3.31
C VAL A 35 -2.95 4.82 4.58
N VAL A 36 -4.21 4.41 4.55
CA VAL A 36 -4.81 3.63 5.64
C VAL A 36 -4.34 2.19 5.56
N LEU A 37 -3.88 1.67 6.69
CA LEU A 37 -3.35 0.31 6.83
C LEU A 37 -4.43 -0.63 7.40
N ASN A 38 -4.21 -1.16 8.59
CA ASN A 38 -5.15 -2.05 9.25
C ASN A 38 -5.90 -1.37 10.40
N ILE A 39 -7.10 -1.85 10.69
CA ILE A 39 -7.89 -1.41 11.85
C ILE A 39 -7.17 -1.84 13.13
N ILE A 40 -7.25 -1.00 14.16
CA ILE A 40 -6.70 -1.25 15.49
C ILE A 40 -7.77 -1.91 16.34
N ASN A 41 -7.50 -3.12 16.81
CA ASN A 41 -8.26 -3.74 17.88
C ASN A 41 -7.62 -3.36 19.22
N TYR A 42 -8.23 -2.45 19.96
CA TYR A 42 -7.62 -1.90 21.17
C TYR A 42 -7.33 -2.95 22.24
N ILE A 43 -8.20 -3.95 22.40
CA ILE A 43 -8.04 -5.01 23.38
C ILE A 43 -6.86 -5.92 23.04
N GLU A 44 -6.73 -6.31 21.77
CA GLU A 44 -5.63 -7.18 21.33
C GLU A 44 -4.31 -6.39 21.23
N GLU A 45 -4.36 -5.15 20.71
CA GLU A 45 -3.18 -4.32 20.57
C GLU A 45 -2.50 -4.02 21.92
N ALA A 46 -3.27 -3.86 23.01
CA ALA A 46 -2.74 -3.64 24.36
C ALA A 46 -1.87 -4.79 24.89
N LYS A 47 -2.00 -6.00 24.33
CA LYS A 47 -1.24 -7.20 24.74
C LYS A 47 0.04 -7.39 23.92
N GLU A 48 0.21 -6.61 22.86
CA GLU A 48 1.26 -6.82 21.85
C GLU A 48 2.50 -5.96 22.14
N THR A 49 3.61 -6.36 21.60
CA THR A 49 4.81 -5.52 21.42
C THR A 49 4.82 -5.02 19.98
N PHE A 50 5.71 -4.08 19.63
CA PHE A 50 5.85 -3.63 18.24
C PHE A 50 6.07 -4.81 17.28
N GLU A 51 6.95 -5.74 17.65
CA GLU A 51 7.34 -6.89 16.83
C GLU A 51 6.22 -7.91 16.64
N THR A 52 5.32 -8.02 17.62
CA THR A 52 4.17 -8.95 17.58
C THR A 52 2.88 -8.27 17.15
N SER A 53 2.86 -6.93 17.04
CA SER A 53 1.67 -6.16 16.71
C SER A 53 1.05 -6.52 15.36
N SER A 54 -0.25 -6.32 15.26
CA SER A 54 -1.00 -6.46 14.02
C SER A 54 -0.47 -5.52 12.94
N PHE A 55 -0.01 -4.32 13.33
CA PHE A 55 0.64 -3.37 12.44
C PHE A 55 1.88 -3.96 11.78
N TRP A 56 2.83 -4.46 12.58
CA TRP A 56 4.11 -4.95 12.05
C TRP A 56 3.95 -6.25 11.26
N LYS A 57 3.18 -7.20 11.77
CA LYS A 57 2.90 -8.47 11.07
C LYS A 57 2.40 -8.24 9.66
N LYS A 58 1.48 -7.28 9.49
CA LYS A 58 0.80 -7.02 8.22
C LYS A 58 1.58 -6.10 7.29
N ASN A 59 2.25 -5.06 7.84
CA ASN A 59 2.72 -3.94 7.04
C ASN A 59 4.25 -3.81 6.94
N LYS A 60 5.03 -4.76 7.47
CA LYS A 60 6.50 -4.71 7.42
C LYS A 60 7.08 -4.64 6.01
N LEU A 61 6.31 -5.06 5.01
CA LEU A 61 6.64 -5.01 3.60
C LEU A 61 5.39 -4.62 2.80
N LEU A 62 5.44 -3.48 2.11
CA LEU A 62 4.33 -2.94 1.35
C LEU A 62 4.58 -3.01 -0.16
N LEU A 63 3.57 -3.32 -0.93
CA LEU A 63 3.49 -3.07 -2.35
C LEU A 63 2.57 -1.88 -2.58
N LEU A 64 3.16 -0.72 -2.85
CA LEU A 64 2.45 0.54 -3.05
C LEU A 64 2.18 0.76 -4.54
N MET A 65 0.92 0.88 -4.90
CA MET A 65 0.48 1.23 -6.25
C MET A 65 -0.14 2.63 -6.24
N PHE A 66 0.50 3.55 -6.90
CA PHE A 66 0.06 4.93 -6.98
C PHE A 66 -0.62 5.20 -8.33
N TYR A 67 -1.85 5.73 -8.29
CA TYR A 67 -2.57 6.19 -9.49
C TYR A 67 -2.75 7.71 -9.48
N LEU A 68 -2.70 8.34 -10.65
CA LEU A 68 -2.95 9.78 -10.75
C LEU A 68 -4.45 10.05 -10.59
N HIS A 69 -4.79 10.84 -9.56
CA HIS A 69 -6.15 11.34 -9.38
C HIS A 69 -6.34 12.60 -10.22
N VAL A 70 -7.28 12.56 -11.15
CA VAL A 70 -7.70 13.71 -11.95
C VAL A 70 -9.18 13.98 -11.65
N ALA A 71 -9.50 15.24 -11.32
CA ALA A 71 -10.88 15.62 -11.05
C ALA A 71 -11.75 15.45 -12.30
N ASN A 72 -12.99 15.01 -12.11
CA ASN A 72 -13.98 14.84 -13.18
C ASN A 72 -13.61 13.84 -14.28
N VAL A 73 -12.60 13.00 -14.05
CA VAL A 73 -12.25 11.87 -14.93
C VAL A 73 -12.94 10.61 -14.41
N ASN A 74 -13.45 9.81 -15.35
CA ASN A 74 -14.04 8.52 -14.97
C ASN A 74 -12.98 7.66 -14.26
N PRO A 75 -13.29 7.08 -13.08
CA PRO A 75 -12.35 6.24 -12.34
C PRO A 75 -11.71 5.11 -13.17
N VAL A 76 -12.38 4.61 -14.19
CA VAL A 76 -11.84 3.54 -15.05
C VAL A 76 -10.69 4.00 -15.96
N ASP A 77 -10.58 5.32 -16.19
CA ASP A 77 -9.54 5.94 -17.02
C ASP A 77 -8.30 6.37 -16.23
N LEU A 78 -8.29 6.16 -14.91
CA LEU A 78 -7.14 6.49 -14.06
C LEU A 78 -5.94 5.60 -14.35
N VAL A 79 -4.75 6.21 -14.38
CA VAL A 79 -3.49 5.57 -14.76
C VAL A 79 -2.60 5.36 -13.56
N PHE A 80 -2.01 4.17 -13.44
CA PHE A 80 -0.96 3.90 -12.47
C PHE A 80 0.34 4.60 -12.88
N LYS A 81 0.86 5.45 -12.00
CA LYS A 81 2.03 6.32 -12.23
C LYS A 81 3.29 5.87 -11.51
N LEU A 82 3.13 5.11 -10.43
CA LEU A 82 4.26 4.60 -9.66
C LEU A 82 3.86 3.27 -8.99
N ILE A 83 4.74 2.30 -9.02
CA ILE A 83 4.60 1.04 -8.30
C ILE A 83 5.89 0.82 -7.54
N ARG A 84 5.78 0.63 -6.21
CA ARG A 84 6.95 0.52 -5.36
C ARG A 84 6.79 -0.60 -4.33
N LYS A 85 7.77 -1.47 -4.25
CA LYS A 85 7.99 -2.31 -3.07
C LYS A 85 8.66 -1.44 -2.02
N TRP A 86 8.07 -1.35 -0.83
CA TRP A 86 8.58 -0.53 0.25
C TRP A 86 8.83 -1.37 1.49
N LYS A 87 10.08 -1.39 1.92
CA LYS A 87 10.52 -1.84 3.22
C LYS A 87 11.00 -0.61 3.98
N PHE A 88 10.52 -0.43 5.19
CA PHE A 88 10.90 0.75 5.99
C PHE A 88 12.42 0.82 6.17
N PRO A 89 13.08 1.92 5.75
CA PRO A 89 14.49 2.19 6.04
C PRO A 89 14.74 2.17 7.56
N LYS A 90 15.96 1.85 7.99
CA LYS A 90 16.29 1.72 9.43
C LYS A 90 15.94 2.97 10.24
N ASP A 91 16.26 4.15 9.70
CA ASP A 91 16.01 5.43 10.38
C ASP A 91 14.51 5.74 10.45
N ASP A 92 13.77 5.49 9.37
CA ASP A 92 12.32 5.65 9.34
C ASP A 92 11.62 4.67 10.28
N LEU A 93 12.12 3.42 10.33
CA LEU A 93 11.57 2.39 11.21
C LEU A 93 11.69 2.76 12.68
N LYS A 94 12.77 3.45 13.07
CA LYS A 94 12.93 3.97 14.43
C LYS A 94 11.80 4.96 14.77
N ILE A 95 11.55 5.92 13.89
CA ILE A 95 10.46 6.91 14.06
C ILE A 95 9.09 6.22 14.09
N ILE A 96 8.85 5.28 13.18
CA ILE A 96 7.59 4.51 13.14
C ILE A 96 7.39 3.70 14.44
N LYS A 97 8.45 3.15 15.00
CA LYS A 97 8.40 2.43 16.28
C LYS A 97 8.07 3.36 17.43
N ASP A 98 8.67 4.56 17.46
CA ASP A 98 8.37 5.58 18.46
C ASP A 98 6.91 6.06 18.33
N ASP A 99 6.41 6.30 17.12
CA ASP A 99 5.02 6.61 16.82
C ASP A 99 4.06 5.51 17.29
N TRP A 100 4.40 4.26 17.03
CA TRP A 100 3.62 3.12 17.48
C TRP A 100 3.57 3.05 19.01
N ASN A 101 4.69 3.27 19.70
CA ASN A 101 4.76 3.29 21.15
C ASN A 101 3.86 4.38 21.75
N ILE A 102 3.78 5.56 21.15
CA ILE A 102 2.87 6.64 21.57
C ILE A 102 1.40 6.19 21.44
N ILE A 103 1.03 5.61 20.30
CA ILE A 103 -0.32 5.10 20.07
C ILE A 103 -0.65 3.98 21.04
N HIS A 104 0.25 3.00 21.19
CA HIS A 104 0.10 1.85 22.06
C HIS A 104 -0.03 2.25 23.52
N SER A 105 0.77 3.22 24.01
CA SER A 105 0.68 3.72 25.36
C SER A 105 -0.70 4.29 25.71
N LYS A 106 -1.28 5.10 24.82
CA LYS A 106 -2.66 5.62 25.00
C LYS A 106 -3.70 4.48 25.01
N ILE A 107 -3.55 3.50 24.15
CA ILE A 107 -4.45 2.33 24.11
C ILE A 107 -4.33 1.54 25.42
N LEU A 108 -3.12 1.26 25.89
CA LEU A 108 -2.86 0.48 27.10
C LEU A 108 -3.49 1.14 28.36
N HIS A 109 -3.53 2.47 28.40
CA HIS A 109 -4.13 3.22 29.50
C HIS A 109 -5.63 3.52 29.32
N GLY A 110 -6.31 2.92 28.34
CA GLY A 110 -7.72 3.15 28.07
C GLY A 110 -8.05 4.57 27.59
N GLN A 111 -7.11 5.22 26.89
CA GLN A 111 -7.19 6.60 26.41
C GLN A 111 -7.24 6.68 24.87
N ALA A 112 -7.76 5.65 24.19
CA ALA A 112 -7.81 5.66 22.74
C ALA A 112 -8.71 6.75 22.15
N GLN A 113 -9.66 7.30 22.92
CA GLN A 113 -10.46 8.49 22.55
C GLN A 113 -9.58 9.74 22.36
N GLU A 114 -8.44 9.83 23.06
CA GLU A 114 -7.50 10.95 23.00
C GLU A 114 -6.48 10.85 21.87
N LEU A 115 -6.48 9.75 21.12
CA LEU A 115 -5.57 9.58 19.98
C LEU A 115 -5.79 10.70 18.96
N SER A 116 -4.72 11.38 18.60
CA SER A 116 -4.68 12.40 17.56
C SER A 116 -3.62 12.12 16.51
N GLU A 117 -3.88 12.50 15.27
CA GLU A 117 -2.86 12.43 14.22
C GLU A 117 -1.70 13.39 14.46
N GLY A 118 -1.90 14.42 15.30
CA GLY A 118 -0.86 15.37 15.71
C GLY A 118 0.17 14.76 16.67
N ASP A 119 -0.14 13.66 17.33
CA ASP A 119 0.73 13.06 18.36
C ASP A 119 1.99 12.37 17.79
N THR A 120 1.98 12.06 16.53
CA THR A 120 2.96 11.19 15.87
C THR A 120 3.56 11.83 14.62
N PHE A 121 4.61 11.25 14.06
CA PHE A 121 5.35 11.85 12.93
C PHE A 121 5.09 11.15 11.59
N TYR A 122 5.29 9.84 11.47
CA TYR A 122 5.09 9.05 10.24
C TYR A 122 3.86 8.14 10.29
N LEU A 123 3.70 7.42 11.39
CA LEU A 123 2.57 6.54 11.63
C LEU A 123 1.52 7.29 12.46
N ALA A 124 0.24 7.11 12.16
CA ALA A 124 -0.83 7.72 12.93
C ALA A 124 -2.02 6.76 13.11
N ALA A 125 -2.85 7.04 14.11
CA ALA A 125 -4.13 6.37 14.33
C ALA A 125 -5.26 7.26 13.79
N CYS A 126 -5.67 7.05 12.52
CA CYS A 126 -6.73 7.82 11.90
C CYS A 126 -8.11 7.26 12.21
N MET A 127 -9.12 8.11 12.29
CA MET A 127 -10.52 7.69 12.45
C MET A 127 -10.94 6.80 11.27
N LYS A 128 -11.67 5.72 11.58
CA LYS A 128 -12.17 4.76 10.61
C LYS A 128 -13.64 4.46 10.89
N GLY A 129 -14.46 4.52 9.83
CA GLY A 129 -15.90 4.38 9.92
C GLY A 129 -16.63 5.65 9.49
N SER A 130 -17.89 5.50 9.10
CA SER A 130 -18.73 6.61 8.60
C SER A 130 -19.76 7.08 9.63
N LYS A 131 -19.98 6.28 10.69
CA LYS A 131 -21.00 6.51 11.69
C LYS A 131 -20.40 6.51 13.10
N ALA A 132 -20.14 7.68 13.64
CA ALA A 132 -19.43 7.87 14.91
C ALA A 132 -20.02 7.07 16.09
N LYS A 133 -21.34 6.88 16.15
CA LYS A 133 -22.01 6.15 17.25
C LYS A 133 -21.94 4.62 17.07
N GLU A 134 -21.91 4.10 15.84
CA GLU A 134 -21.90 2.67 15.55
C GLU A 134 -20.48 2.08 15.53
N ASP A 135 -19.50 2.93 15.32
CA ASP A 135 -18.09 2.56 15.17
C ASP A 135 -17.28 2.68 16.49
N MET A 136 -17.97 2.56 17.64
CA MET A 136 -17.30 2.57 18.95
C MET A 136 -16.76 1.19 19.30
N ARG A 137 -15.58 1.17 19.95
CA ARG A 137 -14.87 -0.06 20.33
C ARG A 137 -14.51 0.00 21.81
N ASP A 138 -14.51 -1.17 22.43
CA ASP A 138 -14.09 -1.33 23.83
C ASP A 138 -12.58 -1.10 23.96
N GLN A 139 -12.17 -0.64 25.14
CA GLN A 139 -10.79 -0.31 25.49
C GLN A 139 -10.33 -1.16 26.68
N PRO A 140 -9.02 -1.40 26.85
CA PRO A 140 -8.51 -2.08 28.03
C PRO A 140 -8.65 -1.20 29.26
N GLY A 141 -8.96 -1.83 30.40
CA GLY A 141 -8.94 -1.18 31.72
C GLY A 141 -10.01 -0.11 31.97
N THR A 142 -10.98 0.07 31.09
CA THR A 142 -12.08 1.05 31.26
C THR A 142 -13.37 0.55 30.60
N ASN A 143 -14.51 1.06 31.08
CA ASN A 143 -15.82 0.86 30.45
C ASN A 143 -16.11 1.93 29.37
N GLU A 144 -15.27 2.92 29.23
CA GLU A 144 -15.40 3.96 28.22
C GLU A 144 -15.01 3.42 26.85
N ARG A 145 -15.87 3.60 25.85
CA ARG A 145 -15.64 3.16 24.49
C ARG A 145 -15.00 4.29 23.66
N ALA A 146 -14.07 3.93 22.79
CA ALA A 146 -13.44 4.87 21.85
C ALA A 146 -13.87 4.62 20.41
N GLN A 147 -13.84 5.67 19.59
CA GLN A 147 -14.12 5.55 18.17
C GLN A 147 -13.08 4.66 17.48
N GLN A 148 -13.55 3.80 16.58
CA GLN A 148 -12.69 2.91 15.80
C GLN A 148 -11.62 3.69 15.02
N ARG A 149 -10.38 3.25 15.13
CA ARG A 149 -9.26 3.81 14.38
C ARG A 149 -8.54 2.74 13.57
N ALA A 150 -7.78 3.21 12.59
CA ALA A 150 -6.86 2.38 11.82
C ALA A 150 -5.47 3.01 11.84
N TYR A 151 -4.44 2.19 11.80
CA TYR A 151 -3.10 2.67 11.49
C TYR A 151 -3.07 3.30 10.10
N SER A 152 -2.30 4.36 9.94
CA SER A 152 -2.12 5.03 8.64
C SER A 152 -0.74 5.63 8.53
N LEU A 153 -0.17 5.60 7.33
CA LEU A 153 1.03 6.36 7.01
C LEU A 153 0.62 7.77 6.61
N LYS A 154 1.15 8.76 7.31
CA LYS A 154 0.81 10.18 7.10
C LYS A 154 1.23 10.65 5.70
N THR A 155 0.51 11.62 5.16
CA THR A 155 0.77 12.18 3.83
C THR A 155 2.21 12.68 3.66
N GLY A 156 2.81 13.25 4.72
CA GLY A 156 4.21 13.66 4.72
C GLY A 156 5.18 12.50 4.47
N TYR A 157 4.95 11.37 5.13
CA TYR A 157 5.77 10.18 4.91
C TYR A 157 5.56 9.57 3.51
N MET A 158 4.32 9.57 3.03
CA MET A 158 4.02 9.14 1.65
C MET A 158 4.74 10.00 0.60
N ASN A 159 4.85 11.31 0.84
CA ASN A 159 5.62 12.20 -0.04
C ASN A 159 7.12 11.87 -0.02
N LYS A 160 7.68 11.49 1.14
CA LYS A 160 9.07 11.01 1.23
C LYS A 160 9.26 9.76 0.38
N ILE A 161 8.36 8.77 0.49
CA ILE A 161 8.42 7.53 -0.31
C ILE A 161 8.38 7.85 -1.82
N ILE A 162 7.52 8.78 -2.23
CA ILE A 162 7.40 9.19 -3.63
C ILE A 162 8.70 9.84 -4.11
N LEU A 163 9.25 10.77 -3.32
CA LEU A 163 10.51 11.46 -3.63
C LEU A 163 11.68 10.46 -3.76
N ASP A 164 11.85 9.58 -2.79
CA ASP A 164 12.88 8.55 -2.80
C ASP A 164 12.76 7.65 -4.04
N SER A 165 11.52 7.37 -4.47
CA SER A 165 11.26 6.57 -5.67
C SER A 165 11.67 7.27 -6.96
N PHE A 166 11.42 8.56 -7.09
CA PHE A 166 11.84 9.35 -8.26
C PHE A 166 13.37 9.55 -8.30
N LEU A 167 14.00 9.74 -7.16
CA LEU A 167 15.47 9.83 -7.09
C LEU A 167 16.13 8.53 -7.55
N ASP A 168 15.60 7.38 -7.21
CA ASP A 168 16.09 6.08 -7.70
C ASP A 168 15.94 5.95 -9.22
N GLU A 169 14.86 6.47 -9.81
CA GLU A 169 14.65 6.49 -11.26
C GLU A 169 15.65 7.42 -11.95
N GLU A 170 15.92 8.58 -11.37
CA GLU A 170 16.88 9.56 -11.90
C GLU A 170 18.31 9.02 -11.85
N ILE A 171 18.70 8.30 -10.79
CA ILE A 171 19.98 7.59 -10.69
C ILE A 171 20.08 6.51 -11.77
N ASN A 172 19.00 5.78 -12.04
CA ASN A 172 18.96 4.78 -13.10
C ASN A 172 19.06 5.41 -14.51
N HIS A 173 18.54 6.61 -14.70
CA HIS A 173 18.73 7.40 -15.92
C HIS A 173 20.18 7.89 -16.09
N GLN A 174 20.82 8.30 -15.01
CA GLN A 174 22.24 8.74 -15.00
C GLN A 174 23.22 7.58 -15.29
N LEU A 175 22.82 6.32 -15.04
CA LEU A 175 23.61 5.13 -15.39
C LEU A 175 23.60 4.78 -16.89
N ASN A 176 23.22 5.71 -17.78
CA ASN A 176 23.27 5.58 -19.23
C ASN A 176 22.58 4.32 -19.82
N ILE A 177 21.47 3.92 -19.21
CA ILE A 177 20.58 2.97 -19.89
C ILE A 177 19.84 3.75 -20.99
N THR A 178 20.46 3.83 -22.17
CA THR A 178 19.84 4.48 -23.32
C THR A 178 18.44 3.90 -23.57
N PRO A 179 17.46 4.72 -24.02
CA PRO A 179 16.12 4.23 -24.36
C PRO A 179 16.14 2.98 -25.26
N LYS A 180 17.12 2.90 -26.15
CA LYS A 180 17.37 1.78 -27.04
C LYS A 180 17.82 0.49 -26.31
N ARG A 181 18.56 0.64 -25.21
CA ARG A 181 18.98 -0.48 -24.36
C ARG A 181 17.87 -0.94 -23.46
N LEU A 182 17.05 0.00 -22.93
CA LEU A 182 15.83 -0.27 -22.19
C LEU A 182 14.81 -1.01 -23.05
N GLU A 183 14.59 -0.54 -24.29
CA GLU A 183 13.70 -1.18 -25.25
C GLU A 183 14.19 -2.58 -25.65
N LYS A 184 15.50 -2.77 -25.81
CA LYS A 184 16.12 -4.08 -26.09
C LYS A 184 15.98 -5.03 -24.90
N LEU A 185 16.11 -4.55 -23.67
CA LEU A 185 15.86 -5.31 -22.46
C LEU A 185 14.37 -5.65 -22.34
N GLN A 186 13.47 -4.70 -22.56
CA GLN A 186 12.01 -4.91 -22.57
C GLN A 186 11.60 -5.92 -23.66
N LYS A 187 12.17 -5.84 -24.86
CA LYS A 187 11.94 -6.82 -25.94
C LYS A 187 12.52 -8.20 -25.59
N LYS A 188 13.70 -8.27 -24.99
CA LYS A 188 14.30 -9.51 -24.53
C LYS A 188 13.45 -10.17 -23.45
N PHE A 189 12.93 -9.41 -22.50
CA PHE A 189 12.01 -9.92 -21.49
C PHE A 189 10.60 -10.22 -22.04
N ALA A 190 10.17 -9.53 -23.08
CA ALA A 190 8.87 -9.78 -23.75
C ALA A 190 8.92 -10.98 -24.71
N SER A 191 10.09 -11.28 -25.29
CA SER A 191 10.28 -12.41 -26.21
C SER A 191 10.52 -13.75 -25.52
N ASP A 192 10.78 -13.75 -24.20
CA ASP A 192 10.89 -14.97 -23.44
C ASP A 192 9.54 -15.71 -23.44
N LYS A 193 9.44 -16.76 -24.26
CA LYS A 193 8.26 -17.64 -24.37
C LYS A 193 7.79 -18.20 -23.03
N ILE A 194 8.60 -18.11 -22.00
CA ILE A 194 8.36 -18.49 -20.61
C ILE A 194 7.25 -17.61 -19.97
N VAL A 195 7.04 -16.38 -20.45
CA VAL A 195 5.97 -15.50 -19.99
C VAL A 195 4.56 -15.98 -20.41
N LYS A 196 4.46 -16.93 -21.34
CA LYS A 196 3.16 -17.44 -21.80
C LYS A 196 2.50 -18.43 -20.86
N SER A 197 3.23 -19.16 -20.05
CA SER A 197 2.60 -19.99 -19.04
C SER A 197 2.58 -19.29 -17.69
N LEU A 198 1.41 -18.87 -17.30
CA LEU A 198 1.09 -18.18 -16.05
C LEU A 198 1.38 -18.99 -14.78
N ARG A 199 1.92 -20.15 -14.94
CA ARG A 199 2.29 -21.07 -13.86
C ARG A 199 3.79 -21.04 -13.55
N CYS A 200 4.59 -20.27 -14.29
CA CYS A 200 6.03 -20.38 -14.17
C CYS A 200 6.63 -19.23 -13.38
N TYR A 201 7.09 -19.54 -12.19
CA TYR A 201 8.21 -18.84 -11.58
C TYR A 201 9.39 -18.85 -12.56
N LYS A 202 10.13 -17.75 -12.63
CA LYS A 202 11.45 -17.79 -13.22
C LYS A 202 12.33 -18.71 -12.37
N PRO A 203 13.32 -19.42 -12.94
CA PRO A 203 14.27 -20.18 -12.14
C PRO A 203 14.84 -19.32 -11.01
N LYS A 204 14.74 -19.79 -9.76
CA LYS A 204 15.16 -19.10 -8.54
C LYS A 204 14.35 -17.82 -8.19
N GLU A 205 13.22 -17.56 -8.84
CA GLU A 205 12.33 -16.45 -8.48
C GLU A 205 11.54 -16.81 -7.22
N THR A 206 11.55 -15.90 -6.23
CA THR A 206 10.68 -16.02 -5.05
C THR A 206 9.25 -15.61 -5.39
N PHE A 207 8.27 -16.01 -4.55
CA PHE A 207 6.88 -15.58 -4.73
C PHE A 207 6.74 -14.06 -4.67
N GLU A 208 7.49 -13.39 -3.81
CA GLU A 208 7.55 -11.92 -3.74
C GLU A 208 7.99 -11.31 -5.07
N GLN A 209 9.08 -11.80 -5.63
CA GLN A 209 9.60 -11.32 -6.92
C GLN A 209 8.59 -11.53 -8.05
N LEU A 210 7.89 -12.65 -8.05
CA LEU A 210 6.82 -12.94 -9.01
C LEU A 210 5.68 -11.92 -8.88
N VAL A 211 5.21 -11.62 -7.65
CA VAL A 211 4.14 -10.64 -7.40
C VAL A 211 4.55 -9.27 -7.93
N ILE A 212 5.73 -8.80 -7.54
CA ILE A 212 6.25 -7.47 -7.95
C ILE A 212 6.32 -7.39 -9.48
N ARG A 213 6.97 -8.32 -10.13
CA ARG A 213 7.09 -8.37 -11.59
C ARG A 213 5.74 -8.34 -12.31
N ARG A 214 4.74 -9.00 -11.74
CA ARG A 214 3.37 -9.02 -12.28
C ARG A 214 2.69 -7.67 -12.17
N VAL A 215 2.82 -7.02 -11.04
CA VAL A 215 2.19 -5.73 -10.77
C VAL A 215 2.88 -4.61 -11.55
N GLU A 216 4.21 -4.62 -11.63
CA GLU A 216 4.99 -3.66 -12.44
C GLU A 216 4.57 -3.67 -13.92
N SER A 217 4.12 -4.81 -14.43
CA SER A 217 3.61 -4.90 -15.81
C SER A 217 2.37 -4.02 -16.08
N PHE A 218 1.78 -3.43 -15.05
CA PHE A 218 0.61 -2.54 -15.17
C PHE A 218 0.97 -1.06 -15.20
N TYR A 219 2.22 -0.73 -14.95
CA TYR A 219 2.70 0.65 -15.06
C TYR A 219 2.25 1.30 -16.37
N GLY A 220 1.74 2.52 -16.31
CA GLY A 220 1.25 3.27 -17.45
C GLY A 220 -0.07 2.79 -18.07
N LYS A 221 -0.68 1.70 -17.58
CA LYS A 221 -1.96 1.20 -18.08
C LYS A 221 -3.13 1.78 -17.29
N THR A 222 -4.26 1.99 -17.95
CA THR A 222 -5.51 2.39 -17.29
C THR A 222 -6.11 1.22 -16.51
N VAL A 223 -6.86 1.55 -15.46
CA VAL A 223 -7.56 0.56 -14.64
C VAL A 223 -8.56 -0.24 -15.49
N GLU A 224 -9.29 0.43 -16.39
CA GLU A 224 -10.22 -0.22 -17.31
C GLU A 224 -9.52 -1.24 -18.20
N LYS A 225 -8.39 -0.86 -18.82
CA LYS A 225 -7.64 -1.76 -19.71
C LYS A 225 -7.17 -3.02 -19.00
N ILE A 226 -6.72 -2.88 -17.74
CA ILE A 226 -6.33 -4.02 -16.91
C ILE A 226 -7.57 -4.85 -16.56
N GLY A 227 -8.66 -4.22 -16.13
CA GLY A 227 -9.91 -4.87 -15.75
C GLY A 227 -10.51 -5.69 -16.88
N LYS A 228 -10.62 -5.13 -18.09
CA LYS A 228 -11.10 -5.83 -19.29
C LYS A 228 -10.23 -7.06 -19.61
N LYS A 229 -8.90 -6.92 -19.55
CA LYS A 229 -7.98 -8.03 -19.79
C LYS A 229 -8.16 -9.16 -18.77
N ARG A 230 -8.54 -8.84 -17.54
CA ARG A 230 -8.70 -9.78 -16.43
C ARG A 230 -10.16 -10.16 -16.14
N LYS A 231 -11.10 -9.65 -16.93
CA LYS A 231 -12.55 -9.92 -16.77
C LYS A 231 -13.04 -9.59 -15.35
N VAL A 232 -12.61 -8.45 -14.82
CA VAL A 232 -12.95 -7.98 -13.47
C VAL A 232 -14.18 -7.07 -13.56
N LYS A 233 -15.14 -7.25 -12.67
CA LYS A 233 -16.25 -6.31 -12.50
C LYS A 233 -15.70 -5.03 -11.86
N LEU A 234 -15.79 -3.92 -12.55
CA LEU A 234 -15.28 -2.63 -12.09
C LEU A 234 -16.31 -1.92 -11.20
N ASN A 235 -15.83 -1.29 -10.14
CA ASN A 235 -16.60 -0.40 -9.26
C ASN A 235 -16.43 1.06 -9.66
N VAL A 236 -17.29 1.93 -9.13
CA VAL A 236 -17.23 3.38 -9.41
C VAL A 236 -16.08 4.10 -8.70
N LYS A 237 -15.56 3.58 -7.59
CA LYS A 237 -14.47 4.20 -6.83
C LYS A 237 -13.11 3.74 -7.35
N ALA A 238 -12.26 4.68 -7.76
CA ALA A 238 -10.94 4.39 -8.33
C ALA A 238 -10.05 3.50 -7.45
N LYS A 239 -10.07 3.74 -6.14
CA LYS A 239 -9.28 2.97 -5.16
C LYS A 239 -9.74 1.50 -5.12
N ASP A 240 -11.05 1.29 -5.08
CA ASP A 240 -11.62 -0.05 -5.07
C ASP A 240 -11.41 -0.77 -6.41
N LEU A 241 -11.41 -0.03 -7.52
CA LEU A 241 -11.09 -0.55 -8.85
C LEU A 241 -9.67 -1.10 -8.90
N ALA A 242 -8.69 -0.28 -8.51
CA ALA A 242 -7.29 -0.68 -8.53
C ALA A 242 -7.05 -1.92 -7.64
N TYR A 243 -7.61 -1.91 -6.43
CA TYR A 243 -7.50 -3.03 -5.50
C TYR A 243 -8.17 -4.30 -6.03
N ASN A 244 -9.39 -4.20 -6.55
CA ASN A 244 -10.12 -5.35 -7.09
C ASN A 244 -9.42 -5.95 -8.31
N VAL A 245 -8.86 -5.11 -9.18
CA VAL A 245 -8.06 -5.56 -10.33
C VAL A 245 -6.84 -6.35 -9.86
N CYS A 246 -6.08 -5.84 -8.88
CA CYS A 246 -4.93 -6.56 -8.32
C CYS A 246 -5.35 -7.88 -7.66
N ARG A 247 -6.42 -7.87 -6.87
CA ARG A 247 -6.96 -9.10 -6.24
C ARG A 247 -7.36 -10.16 -7.25
N ALA A 248 -8.00 -9.75 -8.35
CA ALA A 248 -8.39 -10.68 -9.42
C ALA A 248 -7.18 -11.27 -10.14
N ILE A 249 -6.14 -10.47 -10.36
CA ILE A 249 -4.92 -10.91 -11.03
C ILE A 249 -4.20 -11.99 -10.22
N PHE A 250 -4.07 -11.77 -8.92
CA PHE A 250 -3.34 -12.68 -8.04
C PHE A 250 -4.25 -13.72 -7.37
N ASN A 251 -5.57 -13.63 -7.59
CA ASN A 251 -6.55 -14.50 -6.97
C ASN A 251 -6.29 -14.71 -5.46
N ILE A 252 -6.23 -13.60 -4.73
CA ILE A 252 -5.77 -13.56 -3.33
C ILE A 252 -6.53 -14.55 -2.44
N LYS A 253 -7.84 -14.76 -2.69
CA LYS A 253 -8.66 -15.69 -1.90
C LYS A 253 -8.19 -17.14 -2.03
N THR A 254 -7.81 -17.55 -3.23
CA THR A 254 -7.39 -18.93 -3.53
C THR A 254 -5.88 -19.07 -3.61
N ARG A 255 -5.12 -17.98 -3.45
CA ARG A 255 -3.66 -17.92 -3.58
C ARG A 255 -3.13 -18.44 -4.93
N LYS A 256 -3.97 -18.41 -5.95
CA LYS A 256 -3.59 -18.79 -7.32
C LYS A 256 -3.31 -17.55 -8.13
N ILE A 257 -2.27 -17.59 -8.92
CA ILE A 257 -1.92 -16.55 -9.89
C ILE A 257 -2.57 -16.91 -11.21
N GLN A 258 -3.32 -15.97 -11.76
CA GLN A 258 -4.01 -16.13 -13.05
C GLN A 258 -3.18 -15.61 -14.22
#